data_dcd007022389761b1826e22729f525b8
#
_entry.id   dcd007022389761b1826e22729f525b8
#
_cell.length_a   1.000
_cell.length_b   1.000
_cell.length_c   1.000
_cell.angle_alpha   90.00
_cell.angle_beta   90.00
_cell.angle_gamma   90.00
#
_symmetry.space_group_name_H-M   'P 1'
#
loop_
_entity.id
_entity.type
_entity.pdbx_description
1 polymer ?
#
loop_
_entity_poly.entity_id
_entity_poly.type
_entity_poly.pdbx_seq_one_letter_code
_entity_poly.pdbx_strand_id
1 'polypeptide(L)'
;MFLLRHLTSACVFLASKCLPDSFVLVALLSFIVFVLVYCLTGQDASSVISSWGNGAWTLLGFSMQMALILVLGQALASAKLVQKLLKYLASLPKGYYTALWLVTFLSLIANWINWGFGLVISAIFAKEIAKNVKGVDYRLLIASAYSGFVIWHGGLSGSIPLSVATQNENLSKMSAGVIEKAIPISQTVFSSYNLIIIGIILVGLPFLMAMIHPKKEEIIEIDSKLLKDEYKEIELIDHQQDKTIAHFLENSALLSYLLVFLGFGYLGIYFFKGGGISLNIVNTIFLFLGILLHKTPLAYVKAINHSARSVAGILLQFPFYAGIMGMMASHSVGGHSLAQMLSLAFTHIANEKTFALMTFLSAGIVNIFIPSGGGQWAIQAPIMLPAGQSLGVDPGVVSMAIAWGDAWTNMIQPFWALPALAIAGLGAKDIMGYCVLTLIFVGLVVCGVFYFLV
;
A
#
# COMPACT_ATOMS: atom_id res chain seq x y z
N MET A 1 -3.79 -23.13 18.31
CA MET A 1 -2.38 -23.05 17.88
C MET A 1 -1.98 -24.08 16.84
N PHE A 2 -2.27 -25.38 17.02
CA PHE A 2 -1.96 -26.45 16.04
C PHE A 2 -2.66 -26.22 14.68
N LEU A 3 -3.98 -26.01 14.67
CA LEU A 3 -4.77 -25.76 13.46
C LEU A 3 -4.29 -24.51 12.69
N LEU A 4 -4.00 -23.43 13.40
CA LEU A 4 -3.53 -22.17 12.82
C LEU A 4 -2.18 -22.35 12.12
N ARG A 5 -1.25 -23.09 12.73
CA ARG A 5 0.05 -23.41 12.12
C ARG A 5 -0.08 -24.28 10.87
N HIS A 6 -0.97 -25.28 10.88
CA HIS A 6 -1.21 -26.10 9.70
C HIS A 6 -1.80 -25.29 8.56
N LEU A 7 -2.77 -24.41 8.86
CA LEU A 7 -3.32 -23.48 7.88
C LEU A 7 -2.23 -22.56 7.32
N THR A 8 -1.37 -22.00 8.19
CA THR A 8 -0.23 -21.16 7.76
C THR A 8 0.71 -21.93 6.84
N SER A 9 1.14 -23.12 7.24
CA SER A 9 2.06 -23.94 6.42
C SER A 9 1.44 -24.30 5.08
N ALA A 10 0.14 -24.62 5.06
CA ALA A 10 -0.59 -24.88 3.81
C ALA A 10 -0.64 -23.64 2.90
N CYS A 11 -0.99 -22.48 3.45
CA CYS A 11 -1.03 -21.21 2.68
C CYS A 11 0.36 -20.83 2.15
N VAL A 12 1.41 -20.95 2.96
CA VAL A 12 2.79 -20.67 2.55
C VAL A 12 3.24 -21.67 1.48
N PHE A 13 2.94 -22.97 1.65
CA PHE A 13 3.24 -24.00 0.65
C PHE A 13 2.55 -23.72 -0.68
N LEU A 14 1.24 -23.44 -0.67
CA LEU A 14 0.48 -23.11 -1.86
C LEU A 14 1.04 -21.84 -2.54
N ALA A 15 1.28 -20.78 -1.79
CA ALA A 15 1.85 -19.56 -2.33
C ALA A 15 3.23 -19.84 -2.98
N SER A 16 4.10 -20.57 -2.32
CA SER A 16 5.44 -20.88 -2.83
C SER A 16 5.45 -21.74 -4.11
N LYS A 17 4.42 -22.59 -4.32
CA LYS A 17 4.31 -23.50 -5.45
C LYS A 17 3.43 -22.98 -6.59
N CYS A 18 2.38 -22.23 -6.27
CA CYS A 18 1.35 -21.81 -7.23
C CYS A 18 1.47 -20.35 -7.65
N LEU A 19 2.10 -19.48 -6.84
CA LEU A 19 2.28 -18.09 -7.20
C LEU A 19 3.53 -17.92 -8.07
N PRO A 20 3.37 -17.52 -9.33
CA PRO A 20 4.52 -17.15 -10.19
C PRO A 20 5.11 -15.81 -9.75
N ASP A 21 6.15 -15.37 -10.46
CA ASP A 21 6.64 -14.00 -10.34
C ASP A 21 5.53 -12.98 -10.56
N SER A 22 5.62 -11.84 -9.88
CA SER A 22 4.59 -10.79 -9.90
C SER A 22 4.28 -10.29 -11.32
N PHE A 23 5.29 -10.24 -12.21
CA PHE A 23 5.08 -9.85 -13.60
C PHE A 23 4.32 -10.93 -14.39
N VAL A 24 4.62 -12.20 -14.17
CA VAL A 24 3.88 -13.30 -14.79
C VAL A 24 2.42 -13.30 -14.33
N LEU A 25 2.20 -13.01 -13.03
CA LEU A 25 0.85 -12.93 -12.48
C LEU A 25 0.03 -11.81 -13.13
N VAL A 26 0.59 -10.62 -13.29
CA VAL A 26 -0.13 -9.49 -13.93
C VAL A 26 -0.37 -9.75 -15.42
N ALA A 27 0.53 -10.45 -16.10
CA ALA A 27 0.33 -10.88 -17.48
C ALA A 27 -0.84 -11.87 -17.60
N LEU A 28 -0.87 -12.91 -16.75
CA LEU A 28 -1.98 -13.87 -16.69
C LEU A 28 -3.30 -13.16 -16.37
N LEU A 29 -3.30 -12.25 -15.40
CA LEU A 29 -4.48 -11.49 -15.02
C LEU A 29 -4.98 -10.61 -16.19
N SER A 30 -4.08 -10.01 -16.99
CA SER A 30 -4.44 -9.25 -18.19
C SER A 30 -5.22 -10.10 -19.19
N PHE A 31 -4.78 -11.35 -19.43
CA PHE A 31 -5.50 -12.28 -20.34
C PHE A 31 -6.83 -12.77 -19.76
N ILE A 32 -6.87 -13.08 -18.47
CA ILE A 32 -8.12 -13.48 -17.80
C ILE A 32 -9.16 -12.37 -17.92
N VAL A 33 -8.76 -11.12 -17.60
CA VAL A 33 -9.67 -9.97 -17.69
C VAL A 33 -10.08 -9.70 -19.13
N PHE A 34 -9.16 -9.82 -20.10
CA PHE A 34 -9.49 -9.70 -21.51
C PHE A 34 -10.61 -10.66 -21.92
N VAL A 35 -10.48 -11.96 -21.55
CA VAL A 35 -11.50 -12.98 -21.87
C VAL A 35 -12.82 -12.68 -21.16
N LEU A 36 -12.80 -12.31 -19.88
CA LEU A 36 -14.01 -11.97 -19.14
C LEU A 36 -14.73 -10.76 -19.73
N VAL A 37 -14.02 -9.68 -20.05
CA VAL A 37 -14.61 -8.48 -20.67
C VAL A 37 -15.19 -8.83 -22.04
N TYR A 38 -14.43 -9.51 -22.89
CA TYR A 38 -14.90 -9.92 -24.23
C TYR A 38 -16.17 -10.76 -24.15
N CYS A 39 -16.22 -11.77 -23.28
CA CYS A 39 -17.37 -12.69 -23.18
C CYS A 39 -18.61 -12.07 -22.48
N LEU A 40 -18.42 -11.17 -21.53
CA LEU A 40 -19.50 -10.75 -20.63
C LEU A 40 -20.05 -9.34 -20.96
N THR A 41 -19.25 -8.45 -21.58
CA THR A 41 -19.68 -7.05 -21.77
C THR A 41 -20.18 -6.75 -23.20
N GLY A 42 -20.15 -7.72 -24.11
CA GLY A 42 -20.57 -7.55 -25.51
C GLY A 42 -19.66 -6.63 -26.33
N GLN A 43 -18.44 -6.39 -25.88
CA GLN A 43 -17.44 -5.63 -26.64
C GLN A 43 -16.71 -6.53 -27.62
N ASP A 44 -16.32 -5.99 -28.76
CA ASP A 44 -15.43 -6.67 -29.71
C ASP A 44 -13.97 -6.67 -29.20
N ALA A 45 -13.18 -7.63 -29.68
CA ALA A 45 -11.80 -7.81 -29.23
C ALA A 45 -10.93 -6.55 -29.44
N SER A 46 -11.17 -5.79 -30.55
CA SER A 46 -10.38 -4.59 -30.84
C SER A 46 -10.66 -3.47 -29.84
N SER A 47 -11.91 -3.33 -29.38
CA SER A 47 -12.31 -2.37 -28.35
C SER A 47 -11.69 -2.71 -27.01
N VAL A 48 -11.68 -3.99 -26.61
CA VAL A 48 -11.06 -4.45 -25.36
C VAL A 48 -9.53 -4.21 -25.37
N ILE A 49 -8.86 -4.56 -26.49
CA ILE A 49 -7.41 -4.31 -26.66
C ILE A 49 -7.11 -2.82 -26.60
N SER A 50 -7.94 -2.00 -27.27
CA SER A 50 -7.78 -0.54 -27.25
C SER A 50 -7.95 0.02 -25.83
N SER A 51 -8.92 -0.50 -25.07
CA SER A 51 -9.14 -0.12 -23.66
C SER A 51 -7.95 -0.48 -22.78
N TRP A 52 -7.32 -1.63 -23.00
CA TRP A 52 -6.08 -2.01 -22.31
C TRP A 52 -4.93 -1.05 -22.66
N GLY A 53 -4.70 -0.80 -23.96
CA GLY A 53 -3.63 0.09 -24.43
C GLY A 53 -3.79 1.54 -23.93
N ASN A 54 -4.99 2.08 -24.01
CA ASN A 54 -5.31 3.42 -23.53
C ASN A 54 -5.22 3.50 -21.98
N GLY A 55 -5.59 2.42 -21.29
CA GLY A 55 -5.48 2.30 -19.83
C GLY A 55 -4.04 2.29 -19.34
N ALA A 56 -3.12 1.65 -20.08
CA ALA A 56 -1.74 1.36 -19.64
C ALA A 56 -0.97 2.57 -19.10
N TRP A 57 -1.25 3.77 -19.61
CA TRP A 57 -0.53 5.00 -19.24
C TRP A 57 -1.32 5.91 -18.27
N THR A 58 -2.51 5.54 -17.88
CA THR A 58 -3.35 6.38 -17.01
C THR A 58 -2.78 6.55 -15.60
N LEU A 59 -1.98 5.59 -15.13
CA LEU A 59 -1.31 5.62 -13.82
C LEU A 59 0.13 6.17 -13.86
N LEU A 60 0.57 6.80 -14.96
CA LEU A 60 1.97 7.24 -15.09
C LEU A 60 2.41 8.18 -13.98
N GLY A 61 1.60 9.20 -13.67
CA GLY A 61 1.87 10.12 -12.56
C GLY A 61 1.91 9.43 -11.21
N PHE A 62 0.97 8.52 -10.95
CA PHE A 62 0.92 7.72 -9.74
C PHE A 62 2.11 6.77 -9.63
N SER A 63 2.49 6.10 -10.72
CA SER A 63 3.66 5.23 -10.78
C SER A 63 4.94 5.98 -10.41
N MET A 64 5.09 7.22 -10.91
CA MET A 64 6.22 8.06 -10.57
C MET A 64 6.19 8.50 -9.09
N GLN A 65 5.03 8.84 -8.54
CA GLN A 65 4.89 9.15 -7.11
C GLN A 65 5.30 7.97 -6.23
N MET A 66 4.91 6.74 -6.61
CA MET A 66 5.29 5.50 -5.91
C MET A 66 6.78 5.17 -6.06
N ALA A 67 7.35 5.38 -7.23
CA ALA A 67 8.78 5.23 -7.47
C ALA A 67 9.58 6.20 -6.58
N LEU A 68 9.15 7.47 -6.53
CA LEU A 68 9.80 8.49 -5.71
C LEU A 68 9.69 8.19 -4.21
N ILE A 69 8.52 7.78 -3.69
CA ILE A 69 8.39 7.49 -2.26
C ILE A 69 9.32 6.34 -1.84
N LEU A 70 9.48 5.33 -2.70
CA LEU A 70 10.39 4.22 -2.48
C LEU A 70 11.86 4.69 -2.45
N VAL A 71 12.28 5.42 -3.49
CA VAL A 71 13.67 5.89 -3.65
C VAL A 71 14.05 6.90 -2.55
N LEU A 72 13.21 7.92 -2.36
CA LEU A 72 13.44 8.96 -1.38
C LEU A 72 13.37 8.42 0.06
N GLY A 73 12.45 7.48 0.32
CA GLY A 73 12.32 6.80 1.61
C GLY A 73 13.55 5.95 1.95
N GLN A 74 14.06 5.18 0.99
CA GLN A 74 15.30 4.40 1.17
C GLN A 74 16.53 5.31 1.33
N ALA A 75 16.65 6.36 0.52
CA ALA A 75 17.71 7.34 0.66
C ALA A 75 17.66 8.01 2.03
N LEU A 76 16.49 8.42 2.52
CA LEU A 76 16.31 8.98 3.86
C LEU A 76 16.72 7.97 4.95
N ALA A 77 16.31 6.71 4.82
CA ALA A 77 16.66 5.65 5.77
C ALA A 77 18.15 5.35 5.80
N SER A 78 18.89 5.62 4.72
CA SER A 78 20.36 5.48 4.66
C SER A 78 21.10 6.56 5.44
N ALA A 79 20.45 7.67 5.80
CA ALA A 79 21.08 8.74 6.57
C ALA A 79 21.51 8.25 7.97
N LYS A 80 22.71 8.63 8.42
CA LYS A 80 23.33 8.15 9.69
C LYS A 80 22.43 8.31 10.92
N LEU A 81 21.67 9.42 10.99
CA LEU A 81 20.77 9.67 12.13
C LEU A 81 19.58 8.70 12.12
N VAL A 82 18.97 8.49 10.95
CA VAL A 82 17.84 7.57 10.80
C VAL A 82 18.28 6.14 11.07
N GLN A 83 19.43 5.73 10.56
CA GLN A 83 19.99 4.41 10.86
C GLN A 83 20.23 4.18 12.35
N LYS A 84 20.75 5.19 13.08
CA LYS A 84 20.92 5.08 14.54
C LYS A 84 19.57 4.87 15.24
N LEU A 85 18.54 5.63 14.85
CA LEU A 85 17.19 5.48 15.41
C LEU A 85 16.61 4.09 15.10
N LEU A 86 16.68 3.66 13.83
CA LEU A 86 16.18 2.33 13.43
C LEU A 86 16.93 1.21 14.16
N LYS A 87 18.26 1.28 14.29
CA LYS A 87 19.07 0.30 15.03
C LYS A 87 18.69 0.28 16.52
N TYR A 88 18.45 1.44 17.13
CA TYR A 88 17.99 1.52 18.52
C TYR A 88 16.63 0.83 18.68
N LEU A 89 15.64 1.18 17.87
CA LEU A 89 14.32 0.56 17.92
C LEU A 89 14.38 -0.95 17.61
N ALA A 90 15.23 -1.35 16.65
CA ALA A 90 15.43 -2.75 16.28
C ALA A 90 16.18 -3.57 17.35
N SER A 91 16.82 -2.94 18.31
CA SER A 91 17.47 -3.61 19.45
C SER A 91 16.51 -3.88 20.63
N LEU A 92 15.31 -3.30 20.63
CA LEU A 92 14.34 -3.47 21.70
C LEU A 92 13.77 -4.90 21.79
N PRO A 93 13.43 -5.59 20.67
CA PRO A 93 12.92 -6.94 20.73
C PRO A 93 14.00 -7.94 21.18
N LYS A 94 13.67 -8.77 22.18
CA LYS A 94 14.58 -9.80 22.70
C LYS A 94 14.40 -11.18 22.04
N GLY A 95 13.41 -11.34 21.16
CA GLY A 95 13.12 -12.59 20.48
C GLY A 95 12.09 -12.42 19.38
N TYR A 96 11.83 -13.48 18.62
CA TYR A 96 10.96 -13.47 17.44
C TYR A 96 9.54 -12.96 17.76
N TYR A 97 8.98 -13.33 18.91
CA TYR A 97 7.64 -12.95 19.30
C TYR A 97 7.49 -11.43 19.42
N THR A 98 8.37 -10.81 20.21
CA THR A 98 8.37 -9.35 20.40
C THR A 98 8.78 -8.60 19.12
N ALA A 99 9.62 -9.20 18.28
CA ALA A 99 9.99 -8.65 16.99
C ALA A 99 8.79 -8.55 16.03
N LEU A 100 8.07 -9.66 15.84
CA LEU A 100 6.87 -9.72 14.99
C LEU A 100 5.75 -8.81 15.54
N TRP A 101 5.53 -8.85 16.85
CA TRP A 101 4.54 -7.97 17.49
C TRP A 101 4.86 -6.50 17.23
N LEU A 102 6.09 -6.08 17.50
CA LEU A 102 6.52 -4.69 17.36
C LEU A 102 6.47 -4.19 15.91
N VAL A 103 6.96 -5.01 14.95
CA VAL A 103 6.91 -4.64 13.52
C VAL A 103 5.47 -4.47 13.08
N THR A 104 4.57 -5.41 13.40
CA THR A 104 3.17 -5.33 13.00
C THR A 104 2.50 -4.10 13.61
N PHE A 105 2.69 -3.87 14.90
CA PHE A 105 2.09 -2.76 15.63
C PHE A 105 2.54 -1.39 15.08
N LEU A 106 3.85 -1.20 14.91
CA LEU A 106 4.37 0.05 14.37
C LEU A 106 3.98 0.25 12.90
N SER A 107 3.91 -0.84 12.12
CA SER A 107 3.44 -0.78 10.74
C SER A 107 1.97 -0.36 10.66
N LEU A 108 1.11 -0.89 11.51
CA LEU A 108 -0.29 -0.48 11.58
C LEU A 108 -0.40 1.03 11.86
N ILE A 109 0.29 1.54 12.89
CA ILE A 109 0.28 2.97 13.21
C ILE A 109 0.80 3.82 12.05
N ALA A 110 1.93 3.43 11.45
CA ALA A 110 2.53 4.19 10.36
C ALA A 110 1.62 4.26 9.13
N ASN A 111 0.97 3.14 8.77
CA ASN A 111 0.04 3.08 7.63
C ASN A 111 -1.30 3.78 7.93
N TRP A 112 -1.75 3.80 9.18
CA TRP A 112 -2.92 4.57 9.57
C TRP A 112 -2.70 6.08 9.43
N ILE A 113 -1.50 6.56 9.77
CA ILE A 113 -1.13 7.98 9.62
C ILE A 113 -0.97 8.32 8.13
N ASN A 114 -0.09 7.58 7.43
CA ASN A 114 0.14 7.75 6.00
C ASN A 114 0.60 6.44 5.37
N TRP A 115 -0.19 5.92 4.43
CA TRP A 115 0.05 4.63 3.80
C TRP A 115 1.36 4.55 3.01
N GLY A 116 1.75 5.63 2.30
CA GLY A 116 2.98 5.64 1.52
C GLY A 116 4.23 5.62 2.40
N PHE A 117 4.24 6.43 3.47
CA PHE A 117 5.27 6.39 4.50
C PHE A 117 5.31 5.03 5.20
N GLY A 118 4.13 4.53 5.60
CA GLY A 118 3.98 3.27 6.33
C GLY A 118 4.56 2.08 5.59
N LEU A 119 4.27 1.92 4.30
CA LEU A 119 4.79 0.83 3.47
C LEU A 119 6.33 0.79 3.46
N VAL A 120 6.96 1.94 3.25
CA VAL A 120 8.43 2.03 3.13
C VAL A 120 9.11 1.84 4.48
N ILE A 121 8.71 2.62 5.49
CA ILE A 121 9.39 2.61 6.79
C ILE A 121 9.24 1.27 7.51
N SER A 122 8.07 0.61 7.38
CA SER A 122 7.83 -0.68 7.99
C SER A 122 8.71 -1.79 7.42
N ALA A 123 8.91 -1.80 6.10
CA ALA A 123 9.79 -2.76 5.44
C ALA A 123 11.27 -2.54 5.83
N ILE A 124 11.72 -1.28 5.89
CA ILE A 124 13.08 -0.93 6.32
C ILE A 124 13.28 -1.34 7.79
N PHE A 125 12.31 -1.05 8.65
CA PHE A 125 12.37 -1.41 10.07
C PHE A 125 12.40 -2.93 10.28
N ALA A 126 11.57 -3.69 9.54
CA ALA A 126 11.60 -5.14 9.57
C ALA A 126 12.98 -5.69 9.15
N LYS A 127 13.59 -5.15 8.09
CA LYS A 127 14.94 -5.51 7.66
C LYS A 127 15.98 -5.24 8.76
N GLU A 128 15.90 -4.11 9.46
CA GLU A 128 16.81 -3.82 10.59
C GLU A 128 16.58 -4.76 11.80
N ILE A 129 15.35 -5.12 12.12
CA ILE A 129 15.07 -6.12 13.17
C ILE A 129 15.67 -7.48 12.80
N ALA A 130 15.53 -7.91 11.55
CA ALA A 130 16.07 -9.19 11.08
C ALA A 130 17.60 -9.29 11.24
N LYS A 131 18.33 -8.17 11.22
CA LYS A 131 19.77 -8.12 11.48
C LYS A 131 20.13 -8.34 12.95
N ASN A 132 19.21 -7.98 13.87
CA ASN A 132 19.47 -7.98 15.31
C ASN A 132 18.87 -9.19 16.05
N VAL A 133 17.75 -9.74 15.56
CA VAL A 133 17.02 -10.82 16.21
C VAL A 133 17.24 -12.14 15.46
N LYS A 134 18.01 -13.04 16.07
CA LYS A 134 18.22 -14.40 15.54
C LYS A 134 16.97 -15.27 15.73
N GLY A 135 16.78 -16.23 14.84
CA GLY A 135 15.69 -17.19 14.92
C GLY A 135 14.31 -16.60 14.60
N VAL A 136 14.25 -15.44 13.96
CA VAL A 136 13.02 -14.89 13.38
C VAL A 136 12.94 -15.27 11.90
N ASP A 137 11.78 -15.77 11.44
CA ASP A 137 11.56 -16.01 10.01
C ASP A 137 11.46 -14.66 9.28
N TYR A 138 12.38 -14.44 8.34
CA TYR A 138 12.48 -13.15 7.63
C TYR A 138 11.28 -12.88 6.73
N ARG A 139 10.73 -13.91 6.09
CA ARG A 139 9.56 -13.77 5.23
C ARG A 139 8.32 -13.36 6.03
N LEU A 140 8.12 -14.00 7.21
CA LEU A 140 7.06 -13.64 8.13
C LEU A 140 7.26 -12.22 8.68
N LEU A 141 8.49 -11.81 8.97
CA LEU A 141 8.77 -10.47 9.48
C LEU A 141 8.41 -9.39 8.45
N ILE A 142 8.74 -9.61 7.16
CA ILE A 142 8.35 -8.71 6.07
C ILE A 142 6.83 -8.79 5.80
N ALA A 143 6.23 -9.97 5.88
CA ALA A 143 4.77 -10.12 5.81
C ALA A 143 4.07 -9.34 6.93
N SER A 144 4.63 -9.35 8.14
CA SER A 144 4.14 -8.59 9.30
C SER A 144 4.21 -7.08 9.05
N ALA A 145 5.31 -6.61 8.47
CA ALA A 145 5.47 -5.22 8.07
C ALA A 145 4.45 -4.82 6.99
N TYR A 146 4.25 -5.66 5.98
CA TYR A 146 3.27 -5.41 4.92
C TYR A 146 1.82 -5.53 5.43
N SER A 147 1.54 -6.44 6.35
CA SER A 147 0.19 -6.63 6.92
C SER A 147 -0.36 -5.38 7.60
N GLY A 148 0.50 -4.50 8.12
CA GLY A 148 0.08 -3.21 8.67
C GLY A 148 -0.55 -2.27 7.64
N PHE A 149 -0.33 -2.48 6.35
CA PHE A 149 -0.98 -1.72 5.28
C PHE A 149 -2.49 -1.94 5.23
N VAL A 150 -3.01 -3.04 5.75
CA VAL A 150 -4.45 -3.38 5.67
C VAL A 150 -5.40 -2.32 6.23
N ILE A 151 -4.95 -1.45 7.15
CA ILE A 151 -5.82 -0.42 7.76
C ILE A 151 -5.72 0.96 7.08
N TRP A 152 -4.98 1.08 5.99
CA TRP A 152 -4.66 2.37 5.38
C TRP A 152 -5.89 3.18 4.94
N HIS A 153 -6.92 2.52 4.41
CA HIS A 153 -8.16 3.18 3.99
C HIS A 153 -9.05 3.60 5.17
N GLY A 154 -8.92 2.94 6.33
CA GLY A 154 -9.53 3.40 7.58
C GLY A 154 -8.73 4.50 8.28
N GLY A 155 -7.61 4.96 7.69
CA GLY A 155 -6.68 5.91 8.28
C GLY A 155 -6.76 7.32 7.70
N LEU A 156 -5.85 8.17 8.18
CA LEU A 156 -5.81 9.62 7.87
C LEU A 156 -5.44 9.95 6.42
N SER A 157 -4.87 9.00 5.68
CA SER A 157 -4.47 9.16 4.27
C SER A 157 -5.27 8.27 3.31
N GLY A 158 -6.37 7.68 3.77
CA GLY A 158 -7.25 6.86 2.94
C GLY A 158 -7.83 7.67 1.78
N SER A 159 -7.68 7.19 0.54
CA SER A 159 -8.10 7.96 -0.64
C SER A 159 -9.61 8.14 -0.72
N ILE A 160 -10.39 7.10 -0.41
CA ILE A 160 -11.85 7.17 -0.45
C ILE A 160 -12.41 8.10 0.64
N PRO A 161 -12.10 7.92 1.94
CA PRO A 161 -12.62 8.82 2.96
C PRO A 161 -12.17 10.28 2.77
N LEU A 162 -10.96 10.53 2.26
CA LEU A 162 -10.53 11.88 1.92
C LEU A 162 -11.28 12.46 0.71
N SER A 163 -11.59 11.64 -0.29
CA SER A 163 -12.36 12.07 -1.46
C SER A 163 -13.77 12.51 -1.06
N VAL A 164 -14.45 11.76 -0.19
CA VAL A 164 -15.79 12.13 0.27
C VAL A 164 -15.80 13.26 1.29
N ALA A 165 -14.69 13.51 1.97
CA ALA A 165 -14.52 14.62 2.89
C ALA A 165 -14.13 15.94 2.20
N THR A 166 -13.78 15.89 0.91
CA THR A 166 -13.33 17.07 0.15
C THR A 166 -14.47 17.57 -0.76
N GLN A 167 -14.96 18.77 -0.49
CA GLN A 167 -15.95 19.41 -1.35
C GLN A 167 -15.32 19.81 -2.68
N ASN A 168 -15.78 19.20 -3.77
CA ASN A 168 -15.40 19.55 -5.13
C ASN A 168 -16.52 19.22 -6.13
N GLU A 169 -16.44 19.76 -7.35
CA GLU A 169 -17.45 19.57 -8.40
C GLU A 169 -17.60 18.11 -8.84
N ASN A 170 -16.56 17.30 -8.65
CA ASN A 170 -16.57 15.88 -9.05
C ASN A 170 -17.26 14.99 -8.00
N LEU A 171 -17.41 15.43 -6.76
CA LEU A 171 -17.97 14.61 -5.67
C LEU A 171 -19.39 14.15 -6.01
N SER A 172 -20.26 15.08 -6.40
CA SER A 172 -21.64 14.78 -6.80
C SER A 172 -21.69 13.88 -8.05
N LYS A 173 -20.83 14.14 -9.05
CA LYS A 173 -20.76 13.30 -10.28
C LYS A 173 -20.32 11.88 -9.97
N MET A 174 -19.27 11.71 -9.17
CA MET A 174 -18.71 10.40 -8.81
C MET A 174 -19.65 9.61 -7.89
N SER A 175 -20.51 10.29 -7.13
CA SER A 175 -21.50 9.67 -6.25
C SER A 175 -22.88 9.50 -6.90
N ALA A 176 -23.01 9.74 -8.21
CA ALA A 176 -24.28 9.76 -8.93
C ALA A 176 -25.35 10.66 -8.25
N GLY A 177 -24.93 11.80 -7.71
CA GLY A 177 -25.81 12.78 -7.06
C GLY A 177 -26.13 12.49 -5.59
N VAL A 178 -25.72 11.36 -5.02
CA VAL A 178 -26.04 10.98 -3.64
C VAL A 178 -25.31 11.85 -2.60
N ILE A 179 -24.06 12.19 -2.89
CA ILE A 179 -23.24 13.02 -2.00
C ILE A 179 -23.16 14.44 -2.58
N GLU A 180 -24.03 15.33 -2.13
CA GLU A 180 -24.04 16.73 -2.55
C GLU A 180 -23.10 17.60 -1.70
N LYS A 181 -22.91 17.24 -0.43
CA LYS A 181 -22.02 17.93 0.53
C LYS A 181 -20.98 16.97 1.06
N ALA A 182 -19.77 17.49 1.28
CA ALA A 182 -18.68 16.71 1.84
C ALA A 182 -19.10 16.01 3.15
N ILE A 183 -18.79 14.72 3.26
CA ILE A 183 -19.04 13.92 4.46
C ILE A 183 -17.86 14.16 5.41
N PRO A 184 -18.11 14.69 6.63
CA PRO A 184 -17.01 14.96 7.57
C PRO A 184 -16.28 13.68 7.99
N ILE A 185 -15.01 13.79 8.25
CA ILE A 185 -14.15 12.64 8.67
C ILE A 185 -14.63 11.97 9.97
N SER A 186 -15.44 12.66 10.77
CA SER A 186 -16.10 12.09 11.96
C SER A 186 -17.12 10.99 11.61
N GLN A 187 -17.68 11.01 10.39
CA GLN A 187 -18.63 10.00 9.91
C GLN A 187 -17.94 8.89 9.09
N THR A 188 -16.65 9.00 8.81
CA THR A 188 -15.85 8.02 8.06
C THR A 188 -14.69 7.52 8.91
N VAL A 189 -13.53 8.19 8.86
CA VAL A 189 -12.29 7.77 9.56
C VAL A 189 -12.47 7.70 11.08
N PHE A 190 -13.19 8.64 11.67
CA PHE A 190 -13.45 8.69 13.12
C PHE A 190 -14.87 8.21 13.50
N SER A 191 -15.55 7.50 12.61
CA SER A 191 -16.80 6.83 12.98
C SER A 191 -16.56 5.70 13.99
N SER A 192 -17.55 5.43 14.84
CA SER A 192 -17.43 4.43 15.90
C SER A 192 -17.10 3.04 15.36
N TYR A 193 -17.78 2.62 14.29
CA TYR A 193 -17.55 1.31 13.67
C TYR A 193 -16.13 1.20 13.08
N ASN A 194 -15.62 2.26 12.44
CA ASN A 194 -14.27 2.26 11.90
C ASN A 194 -13.21 2.19 12.99
N LEU A 195 -13.38 2.96 14.06
CA LEU A 195 -12.46 2.92 15.22
C LEU A 195 -12.48 1.57 15.92
N ILE A 196 -13.64 0.88 16.00
CA ILE A 196 -13.74 -0.48 16.53
C ILE A 196 -12.96 -1.45 15.64
N ILE A 197 -13.15 -1.41 14.31
CA ILE A 197 -12.40 -2.25 13.37
C ILE A 197 -10.89 -2.04 13.56
N ILE A 198 -10.44 -0.78 13.56
CA ILE A 198 -9.02 -0.43 13.73
C ILE A 198 -8.52 -0.91 15.10
N GLY A 199 -9.26 -0.69 16.18
CA GLY A 199 -8.88 -1.11 17.52
C GLY A 199 -8.70 -2.62 17.64
N ILE A 200 -9.62 -3.42 17.08
CA ILE A 200 -9.52 -4.88 17.06
C ILE A 200 -8.30 -5.33 16.24
N ILE A 201 -8.06 -4.71 15.06
CA ILE A 201 -6.92 -5.06 14.21
C ILE A 201 -5.61 -4.64 14.88
N LEU A 202 -5.54 -3.44 15.47
CA LEU A 202 -4.34 -2.90 16.11
C LEU A 202 -3.86 -3.79 17.29
N VAL A 203 -4.80 -4.41 17.98
CA VAL A 203 -4.49 -5.35 19.07
C VAL A 203 -4.31 -6.77 18.53
N GLY A 204 -5.26 -7.27 17.75
CA GLY A 204 -5.32 -8.69 17.38
C GLY A 204 -4.27 -9.10 16.33
N LEU A 205 -4.01 -8.26 15.34
CA LEU A 205 -3.10 -8.62 14.25
C LEU A 205 -1.64 -8.80 14.70
N PRO A 206 -1.05 -7.96 15.59
CA PRO A 206 0.29 -8.22 16.13
C PRO A 206 0.40 -9.55 16.86
N PHE A 207 -0.62 -9.93 17.62
CA PHE A 207 -0.65 -11.24 18.28
C PHE A 207 -0.77 -12.38 17.28
N LEU A 208 -1.63 -12.25 16.26
CA LEU A 208 -1.78 -13.25 15.21
C LEU A 208 -0.43 -13.50 14.52
N MET A 209 0.25 -12.43 14.05
CA MET A 209 1.52 -12.55 13.34
C MET A 209 2.62 -13.18 14.22
N ALA A 210 2.64 -12.86 15.52
CA ALA A 210 3.58 -13.48 16.44
C ALA A 210 3.28 -14.97 16.70
N MET A 211 2.00 -15.38 16.67
CA MET A 211 1.57 -16.77 16.94
C MET A 211 1.80 -17.71 15.75
N ILE A 212 1.83 -17.20 14.52
CA ILE A 212 1.98 -18.02 13.31
C ILE A 212 3.45 -18.26 12.92
N HIS A 213 4.39 -17.90 13.80
CA HIS A 213 5.82 -18.15 13.56
C HIS A 213 6.08 -19.66 13.29
N PRO A 214 6.82 -20.00 12.21
CA PRO A 214 7.09 -21.37 11.82
C PRO A 214 7.90 -22.13 12.88
N LYS A 215 7.99 -23.45 12.72
CA LYS A 215 8.86 -24.30 13.55
C LYS A 215 10.32 -23.98 13.25
N LYS A 216 11.21 -24.31 14.19
CA LYS A 216 12.63 -24.00 14.13
C LYS A 216 13.32 -24.51 12.85
N GLU A 217 12.87 -25.66 12.35
CA GLU A 217 13.39 -26.30 11.14
C GLU A 217 12.94 -25.63 9.83
N GLU A 218 11.85 -24.84 9.89
CA GLU A 218 11.22 -24.16 8.73
C GLU A 218 11.61 -22.69 8.61
N ILE A 219 12.36 -22.17 9.60
CA ILE A 219 12.76 -20.76 9.65
C ILE A 219 13.73 -20.45 8.53
N ILE A 220 13.43 -19.41 7.76
CA ILE A 220 14.36 -18.80 6.82
C ILE A 220 14.79 -17.44 7.38
N GLU A 221 16.04 -17.39 7.83
CA GLU A 221 16.66 -16.14 8.27
C GLU A 221 17.04 -15.27 7.08
N ILE A 222 17.31 -13.99 7.34
CA ILE A 222 17.76 -13.03 6.31
C ILE A 222 19.07 -13.51 5.65
N ASP A 223 19.14 -13.43 4.32
CA ASP A 223 20.36 -13.78 3.59
C ASP A 223 21.56 -12.91 4.03
N SER A 224 22.69 -13.55 4.23
CA SER A 224 23.96 -12.88 4.59
C SER A 224 24.37 -11.78 3.59
N LYS A 225 23.96 -11.88 2.32
CA LYS A 225 24.17 -10.84 1.31
C LYS A 225 23.39 -9.56 1.62
N LEU A 226 22.17 -9.70 2.19
CA LEU A 226 21.31 -8.58 2.59
C LEU A 226 21.72 -7.99 3.96
N LEU A 227 22.56 -8.71 4.72
CA LEU A 227 23.13 -8.25 6.00
C LEU A 227 24.24 -7.24 5.81
N LYS A 228 24.97 -7.28 4.67
CA LYS A 228 26.02 -6.31 4.38
C LYS A 228 25.39 -4.91 4.40
N ASP A 229 26.00 -4.01 5.17
CA ASP A 229 25.66 -2.59 5.13
C ASP A 229 26.03 -2.07 3.72
N GLU A 230 25.09 -2.21 2.79
CA GLU A 230 25.21 -1.69 1.41
C GLU A 230 25.61 -0.20 1.39
N TYR A 231 25.36 0.48 2.49
CA TYR A 231 25.69 1.90 2.67
C TYR A 231 27.14 2.15 3.07
N LYS A 232 27.87 1.16 3.61
CA LYS A 232 29.32 1.30 3.88
C LYS A 232 30.15 1.29 2.61
N GLU A 233 29.71 0.58 1.56
CA GLU A 233 30.41 0.58 0.26
C GLU A 233 30.33 1.95 -0.44
N ILE A 234 29.27 2.74 -0.16
CA ILE A 234 29.09 4.08 -0.73
C ILE A 234 30.13 5.07 -0.15
N GLU A 235 30.55 4.88 1.10
CA GLU A 235 31.58 5.74 1.74
C GLU A 235 33.01 5.43 1.27
N LEU A 236 33.29 4.22 0.75
CA LEU A 236 34.65 3.77 0.45
C LEU A 236 35.20 4.17 -0.93
N ILE A 237 34.40 4.81 -1.80
CA ILE A 237 34.81 5.12 -3.19
C ILE A 237 35.46 6.50 -3.33
N ASP A 238 35.70 7.23 -2.24
CA ASP A 238 36.17 8.63 -2.29
C ASP A 238 37.61 8.79 -1.79
N HIS A 239 38.59 8.35 -2.58
CA HIS A 239 40.02 8.54 -2.25
C HIS A 239 40.86 9.22 -3.35
N GLN A 240 40.29 10.07 -4.20
CA GLN A 240 41.09 11.04 -4.94
C GLN A 240 40.52 12.45 -4.74
N GLN A 241 41.11 13.16 -3.80
CA GLN A 241 40.81 14.56 -3.51
C GLN A 241 41.44 15.48 -4.56
N ASP A 242 40.84 15.60 -5.71
CA ASP A 242 41.12 16.74 -6.59
C ASP A 242 40.50 18.00 -6.01
N LYS A 243 41.33 18.96 -5.63
CA LYS A 243 40.91 20.27 -5.12
C LYS A 243 40.36 21.15 -6.26
N THR A 244 39.28 20.71 -6.90
CA THR A 244 38.61 21.45 -7.96
C THR A 244 37.42 22.24 -7.42
N ILE A 245 37.00 23.28 -8.14
CA ILE A 245 35.76 24.02 -7.83
C ILE A 245 34.55 23.07 -7.83
N ALA A 246 34.50 22.10 -8.75
CA ALA A 246 33.46 21.10 -8.80
C ALA A 246 33.39 20.29 -7.50
N HIS A 247 34.53 19.75 -7.04
CA HIS A 247 34.60 18.99 -5.78
C HIS A 247 34.14 19.82 -4.57
N PHE A 248 34.50 21.12 -4.51
CA PHE A 248 34.05 22.03 -3.46
C PHE A 248 32.52 22.20 -3.50
N LEU A 249 31.92 22.41 -4.66
CA LEU A 249 30.47 22.58 -4.81
C LEU A 249 29.69 21.30 -4.50
N GLU A 250 30.17 20.15 -4.97
CA GLU A 250 29.57 18.81 -4.75
C GLU A 250 29.54 18.44 -3.26
N ASN A 251 30.53 18.87 -2.49
CA ASN A 251 30.65 18.59 -1.07
C ASN A 251 30.23 19.78 -0.17
N SER A 252 29.63 20.82 -0.74
CA SER A 252 29.21 22.01 -0.01
C SER A 252 27.92 21.78 0.76
N ALA A 253 28.00 21.70 2.08
CA ALA A 253 26.83 21.65 2.94
C ALA A 253 25.93 22.92 2.80
N LEU A 254 26.53 24.07 2.44
CA LEU A 254 25.79 25.31 2.24
C LEU A 254 24.74 25.19 1.14
N LEU A 255 25.08 24.56 -0.01
CA LEU A 255 24.14 24.33 -1.11
C LEU A 255 22.95 23.46 -0.65
N SER A 256 23.23 22.40 0.10
CA SER A 256 22.17 21.55 0.67
C SER A 256 21.27 22.34 1.61
N TYR A 257 21.80 23.18 2.48
CA TYR A 257 21.00 23.99 3.41
C TYR A 257 20.17 25.05 2.70
N LEU A 258 20.64 25.64 1.62
CA LEU A 258 19.86 26.57 0.80
C LEU A 258 18.67 25.86 0.14
N LEU A 259 18.87 24.66 -0.42
CA LEU A 259 17.77 23.85 -0.97
C LEU A 259 16.77 23.45 0.12
N VAL A 260 17.26 23.02 1.27
CA VAL A 260 16.42 22.66 2.44
C VAL A 260 15.60 23.85 2.93
N PHE A 261 16.17 25.04 2.96
CA PHE A 261 15.45 26.27 3.31
C PHE A 261 14.28 26.53 2.35
N LEU A 262 14.48 26.39 1.04
CA LEU A 262 13.40 26.53 0.05
C LEU A 262 12.32 25.45 0.24
N GLY A 263 12.73 24.20 0.43
CA GLY A 263 11.79 23.09 0.59
C GLY A 263 10.95 23.17 1.86
N PHE A 264 11.56 23.39 3.01
CA PHE A 264 10.82 23.56 4.27
C PHE A 264 10.07 24.89 4.33
N GLY A 265 10.57 25.93 3.67
CA GLY A 265 9.83 27.20 3.48
C GLY A 265 8.53 26.95 2.72
N TYR A 266 8.59 26.21 1.61
CA TYR A 266 7.39 25.78 0.86
C TYR A 266 6.43 24.96 1.74
N LEU A 267 6.93 23.94 2.45
CA LEU A 267 6.11 23.12 3.34
C LEU A 267 5.45 23.93 4.46
N GLY A 268 6.20 24.88 5.05
CA GLY A 268 5.67 25.80 6.06
C GLY A 268 4.52 26.65 5.52
N ILE A 269 4.68 27.27 4.35
CA ILE A 269 3.63 28.05 3.68
C ILE A 269 2.43 27.16 3.34
N TYR A 270 2.68 25.95 2.83
CA TYR A 270 1.64 25.00 2.44
C TYR A 270 0.76 24.61 3.63
N PHE A 271 1.38 24.18 4.75
CA PHE A 271 0.63 23.80 5.96
C PHE A 271 -0.03 25.01 6.64
N PHE A 272 0.62 26.17 6.64
CA PHE A 272 0.01 27.41 7.17
C PHE A 272 -1.28 27.79 6.41
N LYS A 273 -1.35 27.49 5.12
CA LYS A 273 -2.54 27.68 4.28
C LYS A 273 -3.59 26.56 4.42
N GLY A 274 -3.41 25.64 5.37
CA GLY A 274 -4.34 24.53 5.61
C GLY A 274 -4.15 23.33 4.68
N GLY A 275 -2.99 23.22 4.01
CA GLY A 275 -2.68 22.07 3.14
C GLY A 275 -2.63 20.75 3.91
N GLY A 276 -3.20 19.69 3.32
CA GLY A 276 -3.24 18.35 3.87
C GLY A 276 -2.04 17.48 3.46
N ILE A 277 -1.93 16.30 4.07
CA ILE A 277 -0.88 15.31 3.73
C ILE A 277 -1.30 14.56 2.46
N SER A 278 -0.50 14.69 1.39
CA SER A 278 -0.64 13.94 0.14
C SER A 278 0.67 13.22 -0.20
N LEU A 279 0.64 12.30 -1.20
CA LEU A 279 1.86 11.62 -1.68
C LEU A 279 2.96 12.61 -2.11
N ASN A 280 2.59 13.68 -2.79
CA ASN A 280 3.55 14.71 -3.20
C ASN A 280 4.17 15.41 -2.00
N ILE A 281 3.38 15.69 -0.97
CA ILE A 281 3.89 16.32 0.27
C ILE A 281 4.81 15.37 1.02
N VAL A 282 4.46 14.06 1.11
CA VAL A 282 5.35 13.05 1.71
C VAL A 282 6.64 12.93 0.92
N ASN A 283 6.58 12.87 -0.41
CA ASN A 283 7.76 12.86 -1.28
C ASN A 283 8.62 14.13 -1.06
N THR A 284 7.98 15.28 -0.95
CA THR A 284 8.67 16.56 -0.68
C THR A 284 9.37 16.53 0.68
N ILE A 285 8.70 16.04 1.72
CA ILE A 285 9.30 15.88 3.05
C ILE A 285 10.49 14.93 3.00
N PHE A 286 10.36 13.76 2.36
CA PHE A 286 11.45 12.79 2.25
C PHE A 286 12.64 13.34 1.46
N LEU A 287 12.38 14.07 0.37
CA LEU A 287 13.39 14.72 -0.45
C LEU A 287 14.24 15.68 0.40
N PHE A 288 13.61 16.64 1.05
CA PHE A 288 14.35 17.69 1.77
C PHE A 288 14.92 17.22 3.11
N LEU A 289 14.27 16.29 3.81
CA LEU A 289 14.87 15.60 4.95
C LEU A 289 16.08 14.75 4.52
N GLY A 290 15.97 14.07 3.39
CA GLY A 290 17.08 13.30 2.82
C GLY A 290 18.29 14.20 2.53
N ILE A 291 18.09 15.33 1.83
CA ILE A 291 19.15 16.31 1.56
C ILE A 291 19.76 16.84 2.86
N LEU A 292 18.92 17.22 3.83
CA LEU A 292 19.37 17.74 5.13
C LEU A 292 20.26 16.74 5.89
N LEU A 293 19.83 15.48 5.96
CA LEU A 293 20.51 14.46 6.76
C LEU A 293 21.75 13.88 6.11
N HIS A 294 21.86 13.93 4.78
CA HIS A 294 23.08 13.57 4.04
C HIS A 294 24.11 14.71 3.98
N LYS A 295 23.71 15.93 4.30
CA LYS A 295 24.53 17.14 4.43
C LYS A 295 25.09 17.67 3.11
N THR A 296 25.61 16.84 2.20
CA THR A 296 26.21 17.30 0.95
C THR A 296 25.45 16.79 -0.28
N PRO A 297 25.41 17.58 -1.39
CA PRO A 297 24.75 17.16 -2.61
C PRO A 297 25.22 15.80 -3.13
N LEU A 298 26.55 15.60 -3.18
CA LEU A 298 27.14 14.36 -3.70
C LEU A 298 26.78 13.13 -2.84
N ALA A 299 26.76 13.26 -1.51
CA ALA A 299 26.36 12.17 -0.62
C ALA A 299 24.89 11.80 -0.85
N TYR A 300 24.01 12.79 -1.05
CA TYR A 300 22.60 12.53 -1.33
C TYR A 300 22.39 11.88 -2.71
N VAL A 301 23.09 12.37 -3.75
CA VAL A 301 23.04 11.77 -5.10
C VAL A 301 23.50 10.30 -5.08
N LYS A 302 24.57 9.98 -4.35
CA LYS A 302 25.02 8.59 -4.16
C LYS A 302 23.93 7.73 -3.52
N ALA A 303 23.24 8.24 -2.48
CA ALA A 303 22.15 7.54 -1.81
C ALA A 303 20.95 7.32 -2.75
N ILE A 304 20.56 8.32 -3.56
CA ILE A 304 19.50 8.22 -4.56
C ILE A 304 19.85 7.17 -5.63
N ASN A 305 21.06 7.22 -6.19
CA ASN A 305 21.50 6.26 -7.22
C ASN A 305 21.47 4.81 -6.72
N HIS A 306 21.83 4.60 -5.46
CA HIS A 306 21.72 3.28 -4.83
C HIS A 306 20.28 2.84 -4.70
N SER A 307 19.41 3.70 -4.17
CA SER A 307 18.00 3.43 -3.92
C SER A 307 17.19 3.24 -5.20
N ALA A 308 17.56 3.92 -6.30
CA ALA A 308 16.87 3.84 -7.59
C ALA A 308 16.87 2.43 -8.21
N ARG A 309 17.79 1.55 -7.80
CA ARG A 309 17.83 0.14 -8.28
C ARG A 309 16.58 -0.66 -7.91
N SER A 310 15.87 -0.29 -6.86
CA SER A 310 14.67 -1.00 -6.39
C SER A 310 13.37 -0.62 -7.09
N VAL A 311 13.39 0.32 -8.05
CA VAL A 311 12.16 0.84 -8.71
C VAL A 311 11.69 -0.04 -9.88
N ALA A 312 12.55 -0.94 -10.39
CA ALA A 312 12.29 -1.71 -11.61
C ALA A 312 10.92 -2.42 -11.61
N GLY A 313 10.53 -3.04 -10.49
CA GLY A 313 9.24 -3.73 -10.38
C GLY A 313 8.04 -2.80 -10.57
N ILE A 314 8.10 -1.59 -9.99
CA ILE A 314 7.05 -0.57 -10.12
C ILE A 314 6.93 -0.11 -11.59
N LEU A 315 8.06 0.28 -12.18
CA LEU A 315 8.10 0.78 -13.56
C LEU A 315 7.59 -0.24 -14.57
N LEU A 316 7.93 -1.53 -14.37
CA LEU A 316 7.52 -2.60 -15.28
C LEU A 316 6.04 -2.95 -15.13
N GLN A 317 5.53 -3.08 -13.91
CA GLN A 317 4.24 -3.73 -13.66
C GLN A 317 3.06 -2.75 -13.66
N PHE A 318 3.25 -1.50 -13.24
CA PHE A 318 2.16 -0.54 -13.14
C PHE A 318 1.42 -0.26 -14.45
N PRO A 319 2.08 -0.15 -15.62
CA PRO A 319 1.37 -0.02 -16.88
C PRO A 319 0.42 -1.19 -17.18
N PHE A 320 0.80 -2.43 -16.82
CA PHE A 320 -0.06 -3.60 -17.02
C PHE A 320 -1.28 -3.57 -16.10
N TYR A 321 -1.12 -3.23 -14.81
CA TYR A 321 -2.25 -3.04 -13.91
C TYR A 321 -3.16 -1.91 -14.37
N ALA A 322 -2.60 -0.81 -14.87
CA ALA A 322 -3.37 0.28 -15.44
C ALA A 322 -4.16 -0.14 -16.69
N GLY A 323 -3.56 -0.99 -17.54
CA GLY A 323 -4.24 -1.62 -18.68
C GLY A 323 -5.40 -2.52 -18.25
N ILE A 324 -5.21 -3.35 -17.21
CA ILE A 324 -6.28 -4.15 -16.63
C ILE A 324 -7.43 -3.25 -16.14
N MET A 325 -7.11 -2.17 -15.41
CA MET A 325 -8.11 -1.19 -14.97
C MET A 325 -8.88 -0.60 -16.15
N GLY A 326 -8.18 -0.27 -17.25
CA GLY A 326 -8.80 0.23 -18.48
C GLY A 326 -9.83 -0.75 -19.06
N MET A 327 -9.50 -2.05 -19.13
CA MET A 327 -10.44 -3.09 -19.58
C MET A 327 -11.62 -3.23 -18.61
N MET A 328 -11.34 -3.30 -17.29
CA MET A 328 -12.37 -3.46 -16.27
C MET A 328 -13.40 -2.33 -16.24
N ALA A 329 -12.96 -1.11 -16.59
CA ALA A 329 -13.80 0.08 -16.64
C ALA A 329 -14.53 0.26 -17.98
N SER A 330 -14.07 -0.39 -19.05
CA SER A 330 -14.64 -0.25 -20.38
C SER A 330 -15.99 -0.96 -20.52
N HIS A 331 -16.86 -0.40 -21.37
CA HIS A 331 -18.19 -0.98 -21.65
C HIS A 331 -18.63 -0.65 -23.09
N SER A 332 -19.54 -1.46 -23.64
CA SER A 332 -20.25 -1.15 -24.87
C SER A 332 -21.24 -0.01 -24.67
N VAL A 333 -21.67 0.63 -25.74
CA VAL A 333 -22.67 1.72 -25.68
C VAL A 333 -23.95 1.22 -25.01
N GLY A 334 -24.34 1.86 -23.91
CA GLY A 334 -25.52 1.47 -23.12
C GLY A 334 -25.35 0.22 -22.25
N GLY A 335 -24.15 -0.42 -22.26
CA GLY A 335 -23.85 -1.58 -21.41
C GLY A 335 -23.14 -1.22 -20.12
N HIS A 336 -22.92 -2.24 -19.29
CA HIS A 336 -22.14 -2.14 -18.06
C HIS A 336 -20.71 -2.65 -18.26
N SER A 337 -19.77 -2.03 -17.56
CA SER A 337 -18.39 -2.56 -17.48
C SER A 337 -18.36 -3.82 -16.61
N LEU A 338 -17.31 -4.64 -16.76
CA LEU A 338 -17.16 -5.85 -15.94
C LEU A 338 -17.15 -5.52 -14.44
N ALA A 339 -16.47 -4.43 -14.05
CA ALA A 339 -16.47 -3.98 -12.65
C ALA A 339 -17.86 -3.55 -12.16
N GLN A 340 -18.65 -2.91 -13.03
CA GLN A 340 -20.03 -2.56 -12.71
C GLN A 340 -20.92 -3.81 -12.59
N MET A 341 -20.79 -4.77 -13.49
CA MET A 341 -21.55 -6.03 -13.44
C MET A 341 -21.28 -6.80 -12.13
N LEU A 342 -20.00 -6.88 -11.73
CA LEU A 342 -19.62 -7.50 -10.45
C LEU A 342 -20.27 -6.76 -9.27
N SER A 343 -20.28 -5.42 -9.29
CA SER A 343 -20.87 -4.63 -8.22
C SER A 343 -22.39 -4.83 -8.16
N LEU A 344 -23.09 -4.79 -9.29
CA LEU A 344 -24.53 -5.01 -9.37
C LEU A 344 -24.97 -6.39 -8.87
N ALA A 345 -24.18 -7.43 -9.12
CA ALA A 345 -24.50 -8.77 -8.63
C ALA A 345 -24.66 -8.82 -7.10
N PHE A 346 -23.86 -8.04 -6.37
CA PHE A 346 -23.95 -7.96 -4.90
C PHE A 346 -25.14 -7.09 -4.42
N THR A 347 -25.52 -6.04 -5.17
CA THR A 347 -26.65 -5.20 -4.78
C THR A 347 -27.97 -5.96 -4.85
N HIS A 348 -28.12 -6.92 -5.77
CA HIS A 348 -29.36 -7.69 -5.92
C HIS A 348 -29.65 -8.65 -4.76
N ILE A 349 -28.63 -9.08 -4.01
CA ILE A 349 -28.78 -10.00 -2.88
C ILE A 349 -28.73 -9.31 -1.52
N ALA A 350 -28.45 -7.99 -1.50
CA ALA A 350 -28.34 -7.22 -0.29
C ALA A 350 -29.69 -6.70 0.21
N ASN A 351 -29.79 -6.49 1.52
CA ASN A 351 -30.87 -5.78 2.20
C ASN A 351 -30.25 -4.70 3.11
N GLU A 352 -31.07 -3.87 3.77
CA GLU A 352 -30.63 -2.78 4.65
C GLU A 352 -29.49 -3.22 5.60
N LYS A 353 -29.67 -4.34 6.33
CA LYS A 353 -28.69 -4.85 7.32
C LYS A 353 -27.42 -5.45 6.70
N THR A 354 -27.52 -5.98 5.49
CA THR A 354 -26.39 -6.67 4.86
C THR A 354 -25.70 -5.83 3.81
N PHE A 355 -26.22 -4.64 3.49
CA PHE A 355 -25.72 -3.84 2.38
C PHE A 355 -24.25 -3.42 2.54
N ALA A 356 -23.87 -2.95 3.73
CA ALA A 356 -22.49 -2.59 4.03
C ALA A 356 -21.53 -3.80 3.88
N LEU A 357 -21.96 -4.96 4.39
CA LEU A 357 -21.22 -6.21 4.26
C LEU A 357 -21.08 -6.64 2.79
N MET A 358 -22.18 -6.61 2.01
CA MET A 358 -22.15 -6.99 0.58
C MET A 358 -21.33 -6.00 -0.23
N THR A 359 -21.38 -4.72 0.08
CA THR A 359 -20.53 -3.68 -0.51
C THR A 359 -19.06 -3.95 -0.23
N PHE A 360 -18.69 -4.28 1.01
CA PHE A 360 -17.32 -4.67 1.40
C PHE A 360 -16.83 -5.89 0.60
N LEU A 361 -17.61 -6.95 0.52
CA LEU A 361 -17.24 -8.17 -0.22
C LEU A 361 -17.10 -7.90 -1.74
N SER A 362 -18.06 -7.15 -2.31
CA SER A 362 -18.00 -6.72 -3.71
C SER A 362 -16.73 -5.90 -3.98
N ALA A 363 -16.45 -4.94 -3.11
CA ALA A 363 -15.26 -4.10 -3.23
C ALA A 363 -13.97 -4.91 -3.14
N GLY A 364 -13.92 -5.90 -2.26
CA GLY A 364 -12.79 -6.82 -2.18
C GLY A 364 -12.54 -7.60 -3.47
N ILE A 365 -13.60 -8.06 -4.15
CA ILE A 365 -13.46 -8.76 -5.45
C ILE A 365 -12.99 -7.80 -6.53
N VAL A 366 -13.60 -6.62 -6.62
CA VAL A 366 -13.25 -5.61 -7.64
C VAL A 366 -11.80 -5.14 -7.47
N ASN A 367 -11.34 -4.98 -6.23
CA ASN A 367 -9.97 -4.56 -5.94
C ASN A 367 -8.90 -5.53 -6.44
N ILE A 368 -9.18 -6.82 -6.56
CA ILE A 368 -8.22 -7.77 -7.14
C ILE A 368 -7.78 -7.34 -8.54
N PHE A 369 -8.69 -6.72 -9.29
CA PHE A 369 -8.49 -6.27 -10.67
C PHE A 369 -8.17 -4.78 -10.76
N ILE A 370 -8.65 -3.96 -9.82
CA ILE A 370 -8.50 -2.51 -9.80
C ILE A 370 -7.86 -2.07 -8.48
N PRO A 371 -6.56 -2.29 -8.29
CA PRO A 371 -5.87 -2.02 -7.03
C PRO A 371 -5.58 -0.51 -6.86
N SER A 372 -6.62 0.29 -6.86
CA SER A 372 -6.51 1.74 -6.75
C SER A 372 -7.76 2.31 -6.10
N GLY A 373 -7.64 2.77 -4.87
CA GLY A 373 -8.79 3.28 -4.12
C GLY A 373 -9.57 4.37 -4.85
N GLY A 374 -8.89 5.31 -5.51
CA GLY A 374 -9.54 6.34 -6.33
C GLY A 374 -10.19 5.77 -7.60
N GLY A 375 -9.51 4.83 -8.29
CA GLY A 375 -10.05 4.17 -9.48
C GLY A 375 -11.24 3.28 -9.16
N GLN A 376 -11.16 2.51 -8.10
CA GLN A 376 -12.26 1.68 -7.61
C GLN A 376 -13.46 2.52 -7.18
N TRP A 377 -13.21 3.60 -6.45
CA TRP A 377 -14.24 4.56 -6.06
C TRP A 377 -14.99 5.12 -7.26
N ALA A 378 -14.30 5.58 -8.28
CA ALA A 378 -14.91 6.14 -9.49
C ALA A 378 -15.84 5.16 -10.21
N ILE A 379 -15.61 3.85 -10.07
CA ILE A 379 -16.40 2.82 -10.75
C ILE A 379 -17.53 2.30 -9.84
N GLN A 380 -17.27 2.09 -8.55
CA GLN A 380 -18.23 1.48 -7.65
C GLN A 380 -19.18 2.48 -6.99
N ALA A 381 -18.71 3.69 -6.68
CA ALA A 381 -19.53 4.70 -6.00
C ALA A 381 -20.84 5.03 -6.75
N PRO A 382 -20.81 5.24 -8.10
CA PRO A 382 -22.05 5.54 -8.86
C PRO A 382 -23.10 4.44 -8.82
N ILE A 383 -22.75 3.22 -8.39
CA ILE A 383 -23.66 2.08 -8.28
C ILE A 383 -24.04 1.85 -6.83
N MET A 384 -23.04 1.73 -5.95
CA MET A 384 -23.27 1.35 -4.56
C MET A 384 -23.94 2.45 -3.74
N LEU A 385 -23.66 3.73 -4.01
CA LEU A 385 -24.26 4.81 -3.26
C LEU A 385 -25.77 4.96 -3.52
N PRO A 386 -26.27 5.02 -4.77
CA PRO A 386 -27.71 5.04 -5.02
C PRO A 386 -28.42 3.78 -4.51
N ALA A 387 -27.82 2.61 -4.65
CA ALA A 387 -28.38 1.37 -4.13
C ALA A 387 -28.48 1.39 -2.59
N GLY A 388 -27.43 1.85 -1.90
CA GLY A 388 -27.43 2.03 -0.45
C GLY A 388 -28.47 3.04 0.00
N GLN A 389 -28.55 4.18 -0.68
CA GLN A 389 -29.54 5.22 -0.39
C GLN A 389 -30.98 4.70 -0.52
N SER A 390 -31.27 3.88 -1.55
CA SER A 390 -32.61 3.29 -1.73
C SER A 390 -32.99 2.33 -0.60
N LEU A 391 -32.00 1.78 0.10
CA LEU A 391 -32.18 0.90 1.28
C LEU A 391 -32.04 1.65 2.61
N GLY A 392 -31.85 2.98 2.59
CA GLY A 392 -31.71 3.79 3.80
C GLY A 392 -30.32 3.74 4.45
N VAL A 393 -29.31 3.18 3.78
CA VAL A 393 -27.95 3.08 4.32
C VAL A 393 -27.19 4.39 4.14
N ASP A 394 -26.50 4.83 5.19
CA ASP A 394 -25.73 6.07 5.20
C ASP A 394 -24.59 6.06 4.15
N PRO A 395 -24.45 7.14 3.33
CA PRO A 395 -23.42 7.22 2.30
C PRO A 395 -21.98 7.14 2.85
N GLY A 396 -21.73 7.58 4.07
CA GLY A 396 -20.41 7.43 4.73
C GLY A 396 -20.10 5.98 5.02
N VAL A 397 -21.09 5.21 5.46
CA VAL A 397 -20.96 3.76 5.68
C VAL A 397 -20.67 3.03 4.37
N VAL A 398 -21.42 3.32 3.30
CA VAL A 398 -21.18 2.73 1.96
C VAL A 398 -19.79 3.05 1.47
N SER A 399 -19.36 4.30 1.63
CA SER A 399 -18.01 4.74 1.25
C SER A 399 -16.92 3.99 2.01
N MET A 400 -17.09 3.80 3.31
CA MET A 400 -16.14 3.06 4.15
C MET A 400 -16.16 1.56 3.86
N ALA A 401 -17.32 1.00 3.48
CA ALA A 401 -17.41 -0.40 3.07
C ALA A 401 -16.60 -0.65 1.77
N ILE A 402 -16.67 0.25 0.80
CA ILE A 402 -15.80 0.20 -0.40
C ILE A 402 -14.33 0.33 0.00
N ALA A 403 -14.00 1.29 0.88
CA ALA A 403 -12.64 1.53 1.34
C ALA A 403 -12.03 0.32 2.04
N TRP A 404 -12.77 -0.33 2.93
CA TRP A 404 -12.31 -1.55 3.61
C TRP A 404 -12.17 -2.74 2.68
N GLY A 405 -13.08 -2.90 1.69
CA GLY A 405 -12.97 -3.96 0.70
C GLY A 405 -11.73 -3.83 -0.19
N ASP A 406 -11.40 -2.60 -0.60
CA ASP A 406 -10.16 -2.27 -1.29
C ASP A 406 -8.93 -2.62 -0.42
N ALA A 407 -8.85 -2.09 0.79
CA ALA A 407 -7.71 -2.34 1.68
C ALA A 407 -7.53 -3.83 2.01
N TRP A 408 -8.62 -4.56 2.18
CA TRP A 408 -8.64 -5.96 2.60
C TRP A 408 -7.92 -6.87 1.60
N THR A 409 -8.29 -6.82 0.33
CA THR A 409 -7.76 -7.73 -0.69
C THR A 409 -6.41 -7.31 -1.24
N ASN A 410 -5.89 -6.11 -0.87
CA ASN A 410 -4.50 -5.75 -1.08
C ASN A 410 -3.53 -6.76 -0.43
N MET A 411 -3.99 -7.50 0.59
CA MET A 411 -3.19 -8.52 1.26
C MET A 411 -2.83 -9.72 0.38
N ILE A 412 -3.60 -10.01 -0.66
CA ILE A 412 -3.32 -11.11 -1.61
C ILE A 412 -2.94 -10.61 -3.00
N GLN A 413 -2.77 -9.31 -3.15
CA GLN A 413 -2.46 -8.70 -4.43
C GLN A 413 -1.04 -8.11 -4.39
N PRO A 414 -0.15 -8.49 -5.34
CA PRO A 414 1.26 -8.07 -5.29
C PRO A 414 1.51 -6.59 -5.52
N PHE A 415 0.59 -5.88 -6.17
CA PHE A 415 0.75 -4.49 -6.59
C PHE A 415 1.27 -3.58 -5.46
N TRP A 416 0.61 -3.58 -4.32
CA TRP A 416 0.99 -2.77 -3.17
C TRP A 416 2.19 -3.32 -2.39
N ALA A 417 2.46 -4.62 -2.51
CA ALA A 417 3.60 -5.25 -1.84
C ALA A 417 4.94 -4.93 -2.53
N LEU A 418 4.94 -4.53 -3.81
CA LEU A 418 6.17 -4.30 -4.59
C LEU A 418 7.19 -3.39 -3.90
N PRO A 419 6.82 -2.23 -3.31
CA PRO A 419 7.78 -1.39 -2.59
C PRO A 419 8.44 -2.11 -1.40
N ALA A 420 7.65 -2.80 -0.58
CA ALA A 420 8.16 -3.53 0.58
C ALA A 420 9.03 -4.72 0.16
N LEU A 421 8.63 -5.45 -0.88
CA LEU A 421 9.38 -6.58 -1.44
C LEU A 421 10.72 -6.14 -2.03
N ALA A 422 10.75 -5.01 -2.73
CA ALA A 422 11.98 -4.44 -3.28
C ALA A 422 12.99 -4.07 -2.17
N ILE A 423 12.52 -3.48 -1.07
CA ILE A 423 13.35 -3.17 0.11
C ILE A 423 13.87 -4.45 0.76
N ALA A 424 13.00 -5.46 0.86
CA ALA A 424 13.31 -6.71 1.52
C ALA A 424 14.19 -7.65 0.69
N GLY A 425 14.25 -7.48 -0.63
CA GLY A 425 14.89 -8.42 -1.54
C GLY A 425 14.14 -9.76 -1.61
N LEU A 426 12.82 -9.76 -1.46
CA LEU A 426 11.93 -10.92 -1.51
C LEU A 426 10.98 -10.85 -2.68
N GLY A 427 10.41 -12.00 -3.06
CA GLY A 427 9.32 -12.10 -4.02
C GLY A 427 7.94 -12.18 -3.36
N ALA A 428 6.87 -11.94 -4.13
CA ALA A 428 5.50 -12.03 -3.62
C ALA A 428 5.18 -13.41 -3.01
N LYS A 429 5.65 -14.48 -3.63
CA LYS A 429 5.49 -15.87 -3.13
C LYS A 429 6.02 -16.10 -1.72
N ASP A 430 6.99 -15.29 -1.28
CA ASP A 430 7.64 -15.44 0.03
C ASP A 430 6.77 -14.93 1.18
N ILE A 431 5.90 -13.94 0.92
CA ILE A 431 5.09 -13.30 1.96
C ILE A 431 3.58 -13.56 1.84
N MET A 432 3.06 -13.79 0.62
CA MET A 432 1.61 -13.87 0.38
C MET A 432 0.92 -14.98 1.19
N GLY A 433 1.59 -16.11 1.43
CA GLY A 433 1.04 -17.17 2.27
C GLY A 433 0.72 -16.73 3.70
N TYR A 434 1.54 -15.86 4.27
CA TYR A 434 1.29 -15.24 5.58
C TYR A 434 0.20 -14.15 5.49
N CYS A 435 0.20 -13.38 4.41
CA CYS A 435 -0.78 -12.32 4.19
C CYS A 435 -2.22 -12.86 4.03
N VAL A 436 -2.39 -14.10 3.56
CA VAL A 436 -3.71 -14.78 3.54
C VAL A 436 -4.31 -14.87 4.95
N LEU A 437 -3.51 -15.09 5.98
CA LEU A 437 -4.01 -15.14 7.35
C LEU A 437 -4.43 -13.76 7.85
N THR A 438 -3.71 -12.72 7.46
CA THR A 438 -4.14 -11.33 7.70
C THR A 438 -5.47 -11.05 7.00
N LEU A 439 -5.61 -11.47 5.73
CA LEU A 439 -6.85 -11.35 4.97
C LEU A 439 -8.02 -12.02 5.71
N ILE A 440 -7.86 -13.28 6.14
CA ILE A 440 -8.91 -14.02 6.86
C ILE A 440 -9.27 -13.31 8.16
N PHE A 441 -8.29 -12.94 8.97
CA PHE A 441 -8.51 -12.26 10.25
C PHE A 441 -9.25 -10.93 10.06
N VAL A 442 -8.75 -10.07 9.17
CA VAL A 442 -9.35 -8.75 8.93
C VAL A 442 -10.73 -8.89 8.27
N GLY A 443 -10.89 -9.83 7.34
CA GLY A 443 -12.18 -10.12 6.74
C GLY A 443 -13.24 -10.49 7.78
N LEU A 444 -12.90 -11.37 8.73
CA LEU A 444 -13.81 -11.72 9.84
C LEU A 444 -14.15 -10.54 10.74
N VAL A 445 -13.17 -9.70 11.07
CA VAL A 445 -13.38 -8.50 11.89
C VAL A 445 -14.31 -7.51 11.18
N VAL A 446 -14.02 -7.19 9.92
CA VAL A 446 -14.81 -6.22 9.14
C VAL A 446 -16.21 -6.74 8.88
N CYS A 447 -16.35 -8.02 8.47
CA CYS A 447 -17.66 -8.66 8.30
C CYS A 447 -18.48 -8.63 9.59
N GLY A 448 -17.86 -8.96 10.73
CA GLY A 448 -18.53 -8.94 12.01
C GLY A 448 -19.01 -7.53 12.39
N VAL A 449 -18.16 -6.51 12.25
CA VAL A 449 -18.54 -5.14 12.58
C VAL A 449 -19.64 -4.62 11.64
N PHE A 450 -19.51 -4.82 10.32
CA PHE A 450 -20.57 -4.38 9.38
C PHE A 450 -21.90 -5.13 9.57
N TYR A 451 -21.88 -6.37 10.01
CA TYR A 451 -23.12 -7.12 10.23
C TYR A 451 -23.83 -6.80 11.56
N PHE A 452 -23.05 -6.53 12.64
CA PHE A 452 -23.63 -6.39 13.99
C PHE A 452 -23.73 -4.95 14.47
N LEU A 453 -22.96 -4.01 13.90
CA LEU A 453 -22.85 -2.63 14.41
C LEU A 453 -23.27 -1.57 13.39
N VAL A 454 -23.46 -1.94 12.14
CA VAL A 454 -23.87 -1.07 11.05
C VAL A 454 -25.14 -1.59 10.39
#